data_a6b37328e5743cf5a1ba1af0494c701c
#
_entry.id   a6b37328e5743cf5a1ba1af0494c701c
#
_cell.length_a   1.000
_cell.length_b   1.000
_cell.length_c   1.000
_cell.angle_alpha   90.00
_cell.angle_beta   90.00
_cell.angle_gamma   90.00
#
_symmetry.space_group_name_H-M   'P 1'
#
loop_
_entity.id
_entity.type
_entity.pdbx_description
1 polymer ?
#
loop_
_entity_poly.entity_id
_entity_poly.type
_entity_poly.pdbx_seq_one_letter_code
_entity_poly.pdbx_strand_id
1 'polypeptide(L)'
;MKRYRKEADKLFMGKKGTKKHQKAHSDIDRYHGTDQFETTVKAYLDQYGLPEDWSTLLLLLDYSDSKTVLQALTAMKDLYEARSPLEKQGFKAKVDILAMTASDGDLRDFAEEMLKVL
;
A
#
# COMPACT_ATOMS: atom_id res chain seq x y z
N MET A 1 -21.42 27.51 8.39
CA MET A 1 -20.65 26.64 9.24
C MET A 1 -20.37 25.30 8.64
N LYS A 2 -21.37 24.66 8.09
CA LYS A 2 -21.16 23.37 7.44
C LYS A 2 -20.13 23.43 6.32
N ARG A 3 -20.18 24.49 5.55
CA ARG A 3 -19.24 24.64 4.46
C ARG A 3 -17.80 24.75 4.97
N TYR A 4 -17.64 25.52 6.03
CA TYR A 4 -16.34 25.67 6.64
C TYR A 4 -15.83 24.33 7.17
N ARG A 5 -16.71 23.58 7.80
CA ARG A 5 -16.34 22.26 8.30
C ARG A 5 -15.89 21.34 7.19
N LYS A 6 -16.60 21.36 6.07
CA LYS A 6 -16.22 20.52 4.95
C LYS A 6 -14.83 20.84 4.46
N GLU A 7 -14.51 22.11 4.41
CA GLU A 7 -13.19 22.51 3.98
C GLU A 7 -12.13 22.14 4.98
N ALA A 8 -12.44 22.30 6.25
CA ALA A 8 -11.52 21.90 7.30
C ALA A 8 -11.30 20.39 7.27
N ASP A 9 -12.36 19.61 7.04
CA ASP A 9 -12.25 18.17 6.94
C ASP A 9 -11.40 17.76 5.75
N LYS A 10 -11.56 18.44 4.62
CA LYS A 10 -10.74 18.16 3.45
C LYS A 10 -9.27 18.40 3.73
N LEU A 11 -8.96 19.49 4.38
CA LEU A 11 -7.59 19.81 4.71
C LEU A 11 -7.03 18.85 5.73
N PHE A 12 -7.84 18.50 6.69
CA PHE A 12 -7.44 17.68 7.82
C PHE A 12 -7.25 16.22 7.41
N MET A 13 -8.20 15.70 6.67
CA MET A 13 -8.11 14.33 6.18
C MET A 13 -7.33 14.27 4.88
N GLY A 14 -6.79 15.38 4.50
CA GLY A 14 -6.13 15.50 3.24
C GLY A 14 -7.13 15.37 2.11
N LYS A 15 -6.67 14.90 0.99
CA LYS A 15 -7.51 14.74 -0.18
C LYS A 15 -8.25 13.41 -0.19
N LYS A 16 -7.94 12.55 0.78
CA LYS A 16 -8.57 11.23 0.89
C LYS A 16 -10.00 11.41 1.35
N GLY A 17 -10.92 10.75 0.74
CA GLY A 17 -12.33 10.88 1.04
C GLY A 17 -13.11 11.63 -0.03
N THR A 18 -12.44 12.24 -1.01
CA THR A 18 -13.12 12.86 -2.13
C THR A 18 -13.43 11.80 -3.19
N LYS A 19 -14.34 12.13 -4.12
CA LYS A 19 -14.61 11.23 -5.23
C LYS A 19 -13.37 11.00 -6.08
N LYS A 20 -12.56 12.02 -6.22
CA LYS A 20 -11.32 11.93 -6.96
C LYS A 20 -10.36 10.93 -6.33
N HIS A 21 -10.26 10.97 -5.00
CA HIS A 21 -9.46 9.99 -4.28
C HIS A 21 -10.02 8.58 -4.44
N GLN A 22 -11.34 8.43 -4.31
CA GLN A 22 -11.98 7.12 -4.44
C GLN A 22 -11.70 6.51 -5.80
N LYS A 23 -11.76 7.32 -6.85
CA LYS A 23 -11.44 6.83 -8.19
C LYS A 23 -9.99 6.43 -8.31
N ALA A 24 -9.07 7.25 -7.84
CA ALA A 24 -7.64 6.95 -7.89
C ALA A 24 -7.33 5.68 -7.11
N HIS A 25 -7.96 5.53 -5.95
CA HIS A 25 -7.79 4.35 -5.11
C HIS A 25 -8.30 3.09 -5.82
N SER A 26 -9.48 3.15 -6.41
CA SER A 26 -10.06 2.03 -7.15
C SER A 26 -9.24 1.66 -8.37
N ASP A 27 -8.63 2.64 -9.02
CA ASP A 27 -7.84 2.42 -10.21
C ASP A 27 -6.59 1.57 -9.92
N ILE A 28 -6.05 1.63 -8.71
CA ILE A 28 -4.92 0.77 -8.35
C ILE A 28 -5.31 -0.69 -8.50
N ASP A 29 -6.47 -1.07 -7.96
CA ASP A 29 -6.96 -2.43 -8.06
C ASP A 29 -7.31 -2.77 -9.53
N ARG A 30 -7.97 -1.84 -10.19
CA ARG A 30 -8.42 -2.04 -11.56
C ARG A 30 -7.27 -2.31 -12.53
N TYR A 31 -6.17 -1.60 -12.37
CA TYR A 31 -5.04 -1.72 -13.28
C TYR A 31 -3.93 -2.64 -12.78
N HIS A 32 -4.12 -3.25 -11.62
CA HIS A 32 -3.14 -4.20 -11.11
C HIS A 32 -2.96 -5.34 -12.12
N GLY A 33 -1.70 -5.65 -12.42
CA GLY A 33 -1.37 -6.66 -13.42
C GLY A 33 -1.36 -6.17 -14.85
N THR A 34 -1.56 -4.86 -15.06
CA THR A 34 -1.51 -4.27 -16.41
C THR A 34 -0.36 -3.28 -16.51
N ASP A 35 -0.10 -2.81 -17.74
CA ASP A 35 0.94 -1.81 -17.99
C ASP A 35 0.67 -0.48 -17.29
N GLN A 36 -0.59 -0.18 -16.99
CA GLN A 36 -0.95 1.07 -16.34
C GLN A 36 -0.74 1.06 -14.84
N PHE A 37 -0.45 -0.09 -14.26
CA PHE A 37 -0.32 -0.19 -12.80
C PHE A 37 0.73 0.77 -12.24
N GLU A 38 1.94 0.77 -12.84
CA GLU A 38 3.04 1.60 -12.37
C GLU A 38 2.68 3.09 -12.39
N THR A 39 2.12 3.56 -13.49
CA THR A 39 1.71 4.94 -13.64
C THR A 39 0.60 5.30 -12.66
N THR A 40 -0.37 4.40 -12.51
CA THR A 40 -1.50 4.62 -11.63
C THR A 40 -1.06 4.73 -10.17
N VAL A 41 -0.18 3.84 -9.73
CA VAL A 41 0.34 3.86 -8.36
C VAL A 41 1.15 5.13 -8.13
N LYS A 42 2.02 5.48 -9.07
CA LYS A 42 2.84 6.68 -8.93
C LYS A 42 1.98 7.92 -8.79
N ALA A 43 0.95 8.06 -9.62
CA ALA A 43 0.05 9.20 -9.56
C ALA A 43 -0.69 9.26 -8.21
N TYR A 44 -1.12 8.11 -7.71
CA TYR A 44 -1.77 8.05 -6.42
C TYR A 44 -0.83 8.49 -5.30
N LEU A 45 0.38 7.95 -5.27
CA LEU A 45 1.35 8.26 -4.23
C LEU A 45 1.75 9.73 -4.25
N ASP A 46 1.95 10.29 -5.44
CA ASP A 46 2.34 11.70 -5.59
C ASP A 46 1.26 12.64 -5.04
N GLN A 47 0.01 12.25 -5.17
CA GLN A 47 -1.11 13.11 -4.80
C GLN A 47 -1.62 12.83 -3.37
N TYR A 48 -1.64 11.59 -2.94
CA TYR A 48 -2.28 11.20 -1.68
C TYR A 48 -1.35 10.54 -0.67
N GLY A 49 -0.17 10.17 -1.08
CA GLY A 49 0.74 9.43 -0.22
C GLY A 49 0.37 7.95 -0.13
N LEU A 50 0.89 7.28 0.88
CA LEU A 50 0.68 5.84 1.02
C LEU A 50 -0.77 5.54 1.39
N PRO A 51 -1.42 4.56 0.75
CA PRO A 51 -2.75 4.13 1.17
C PRO A 51 -2.71 3.50 2.55
N GLU A 52 -3.85 3.43 3.21
CA GLU A 52 -3.91 2.98 4.59
C GLU A 52 -4.62 1.63 4.74
N ASP A 53 -5.34 1.19 3.72
CA ASP A 53 -6.09 -0.05 3.80
C ASP A 53 -5.24 -1.25 3.38
N TRP A 54 -5.47 -2.36 4.06
CA TRP A 54 -4.71 -3.59 3.87
C TRP A 54 -4.69 -4.06 2.42
N SER A 55 -5.85 -4.10 1.78
CA SER A 55 -5.95 -4.66 0.43
C SER A 55 -5.15 -3.85 -0.60
N THR A 56 -5.17 -2.52 -0.48
CA THR A 56 -4.40 -1.70 -1.41
C THR A 56 -2.91 -1.77 -1.10
N LEU A 57 -2.54 -1.79 0.17
CA LEU A 57 -1.14 -1.97 0.55
C LEU A 57 -0.60 -3.29 -0.01
N LEU A 58 -1.39 -4.34 0.02
CA LEU A 58 -0.99 -5.63 -0.52
C LEU A 58 -0.68 -5.52 -2.02
N LEU A 59 -1.49 -4.78 -2.77
CA LEU A 59 -1.23 -4.56 -4.19
C LEU A 59 0.05 -3.79 -4.43
N LEU A 60 0.38 -2.85 -3.54
CA LEU A 60 1.61 -2.07 -3.68
C LEU A 60 2.87 -2.90 -3.54
N LEU A 61 2.77 -4.10 -2.99
CA LEU A 61 3.94 -4.98 -2.91
C LEU A 61 4.40 -5.45 -4.29
N ASP A 62 3.57 -5.25 -5.32
CA ASP A 62 3.93 -5.55 -6.71
C ASP A 62 4.45 -4.31 -7.46
N TYR A 63 4.52 -3.17 -6.78
CA TYR A 63 5.04 -1.95 -7.39
C TYR A 63 6.56 -2.04 -7.51
N SER A 64 7.12 -1.38 -8.53
CA SER A 64 8.55 -1.51 -8.83
C SER A 64 9.47 -0.72 -7.91
N ASP A 65 8.96 0.31 -7.25
CA ASP A 65 9.81 1.14 -6.39
C ASP A 65 10.02 0.49 -5.02
N SER A 66 11.24 0.07 -4.76
CA SER A 66 11.58 -0.65 -3.52
C SER A 66 11.29 0.15 -2.25
N LYS A 67 11.50 1.46 -2.29
CA LYS A 67 11.23 2.29 -1.11
C LYS A 67 9.76 2.29 -0.76
N THR A 68 8.89 2.36 -1.77
CA THR A 68 7.44 2.29 -1.57
C THR A 68 7.04 0.93 -1.02
N VAL A 69 7.62 -0.13 -1.55
CA VAL A 69 7.34 -1.48 -1.07
C VAL A 69 7.75 -1.63 0.39
N LEU A 70 8.91 -1.10 0.76
CA LEU A 70 9.35 -1.12 2.16
C LEU A 70 8.36 -0.38 3.07
N GLN A 71 7.87 0.78 2.63
CA GLN A 71 6.90 1.55 3.38
C GLN A 71 5.60 0.77 3.54
N ALA A 72 5.15 0.11 2.47
CA ALA A 72 3.94 -0.70 2.51
C ALA A 72 4.10 -1.88 3.47
N LEU A 73 5.24 -2.57 3.43
CA LEU A 73 5.52 -3.67 4.36
C LEU A 73 5.50 -3.21 5.80
N THR A 74 6.10 -2.06 6.08
CA THR A 74 6.12 -1.49 7.43
C THR A 74 4.71 -1.19 7.92
N ALA A 75 3.89 -0.56 7.08
CA ALA A 75 2.51 -0.25 7.43
C ALA A 75 1.69 -1.53 7.67
N MET A 76 1.89 -2.55 6.84
CA MET A 76 1.18 -3.81 6.97
C MET A 76 1.59 -4.56 8.24
N LYS A 77 2.85 -4.47 8.62
CA LYS A 77 3.32 -5.08 9.86
C LYS A 77 2.55 -4.53 11.06
N ASP A 78 2.30 -3.23 11.06
CA ASP A 78 1.54 -2.59 12.14
C ASP A 78 0.08 -3.05 12.16
N LEU A 79 -0.47 -3.43 11.02
CA LEU A 79 -1.85 -3.88 10.91
C LEU A 79 -2.01 -5.39 11.04
N TYR A 80 -0.92 -6.12 11.02
CA TYR A 80 -0.91 -7.57 10.85
C TYR A 80 -1.74 -8.30 11.89
N GLU A 81 -1.58 -7.95 13.15
CA GLU A 81 -2.21 -8.68 14.24
C GLU A 81 -3.74 -8.63 14.20
N ALA A 82 -4.28 -7.57 13.60
CA ALA A 82 -5.73 -7.41 13.47
C ALA A 82 -6.31 -8.11 12.24
N ARG A 83 -5.48 -8.76 11.43
CA ARG A 83 -5.95 -9.39 10.20
C ARG A 83 -6.45 -10.80 10.46
N SER A 84 -7.31 -11.29 9.56
CA SER A 84 -7.80 -12.65 9.62
C SER A 84 -6.66 -13.65 9.34
N PRO A 85 -6.81 -14.92 9.75
CA PRO A 85 -5.77 -15.92 9.44
C PRO A 85 -5.48 -16.05 7.96
N LEU A 86 -6.49 -15.91 7.12
CA LEU A 86 -6.33 -15.98 5.68
C LEU A 86 -5.51 -14.81 5.15
N GLU A 87 -5.80 -13.59 5.64
CA GLU A 87 -5.05 -12.42 5.24
C GLU A 87 -3.60 -12.49 5.70
N LYS A 88 -3.37 -12.97 6.92
CA LYS A 88 -2.03 -13.17 7.45
C LYS A 88 -1.24 -14.15 6.58
N GLN A 89 -1.88 -15.23 6.18
CA GLN A 89 -1.26 -16.26 5.37
C GLN A 89 -0.87 -15.71 4.00
N GLY A 90 -1.76 -14.95 3.38
CA GLY A 90 -1.48 -14.32 2.09
C GLY A 90 -0.34 -13.34 2.16
N PHE A 91 -0.28 -12.57 3.24
CA PHE A 91 0.81 -11.62 3.45
C PHE A 91 2.15 -12.32 3.63
N LYS A 92 2.19 -13.37 4.45
CA LYS A 92 3.43 -14.15 4.64
C LYS A 92 3.93 -14.73 3.32
N ALA A 93 3.03 -15.25 2.51
CA ALA A 93 3.38 -15.81 1.21
C ALA A 93 4.02 -14.75 0.31
N LYS A 94 3.47 -13.54 0.34
CA LYS A 94 3.99 -12.44 -0.46
C LYS A 94 5.36 -11.98 0.04
N VAL A 95 5.52 -11.88 1.34
CA VAL A 95 6.81 -11.51 1.95
C VAL A 95 7.87 -12.56 1.62
N ASP A 96 7.49 -13.82 1.64
CA ASP A 96 8.40 -14.90 1.30
C ASP A 96 8.88 -14.78 -0.15
N ILE A 97 7.99 -14.47 -1.07
CA ILE A 97 8.34 -14.24 -2.47
C ILE A 97 9.33 -13.08 -2.58
N LEU A 98 9.06 -11.98 -1.88
CA LEU A 98 9.95 -10.82 -1.91
C LEU A 98 11.33 -11.16 -1.35
N ALA A 99 11.39 -11.96 -0.29
CA ALA A 99 12.65 -12.38 0.30
C ALA A 99 13.48 -13.20 -0.68
N MET A 100 12.82 -13.93 -1.58
CA MET A 100 13.51 -14.75 -2.57
C MET A 100 13.83 -14.02 -3.86
N THR A 101 12.97 -13.07 -4.27
CA THR A 101 13.03 -12.54 -5.63
C THR A 101 13.35 -11.05 -5.73
N ALA A 102 13.30 -10.30 -4.64
CA ALA A 102 13.57 -8.86 -4.72
C ALA A 102 14.99 -8.61 -5.20
N SER A 103 15.13 -7.76 -6.21
CA SER A 103 16.44 -7.40 -6.73
C SER A 103 17.15 -6.39 -5.84
N ASP A 104 16.40 -5.56 -5.13
CA ASP A 104 16.95 -4.62 -4.19
C ASP A 104 17.35 -5.35 -2.90
N GLY A 105 18.62 -5.23 -2.52
CA GLY A 105 19.16 -5.94 -1.35
C GLY A 105 18.50 -5.51 -0.05
N ASP A 106 18.22 -4.22 0.12
CA ASP A 106 17.60 -3.72 1.34
C ASP A 106 16.19 -4.27 1.49
N LEU A 107 15.44 -4.31 0.39
CA LEU A 107 14.10 -4.87 0.41
C LEU A 107 14.13 -6.36 0.73
N ARG A 108 15.03 -7.09 0.09
CA ARG A 108 15.16 -8.52 0.32
C ARG A 108 15.50 -8.81 1.78
N ASP A 109 16.46 -8.09 2.33
CA ASP A 109 16.88 -8.27 3.72
C ASP A 109 15.77 -7.95 4.68
N PHE A 110 15.03 -6.86 4.41
CA PHE A 110 13.87 -6.47 5.23
C PHE A 110 12.80 -7.57 5.22
N ALA A 111 12.53 -8.14 4.05
CA ALA A 111 11.55 -9.22 3.92
C ALA A 111 12.01 -10.47 4.70
N GLU A 112 13.28 -10.82 4.62
CA GLU A 112 13.81 -11.95 5.36
C GLU A 112 13.68 -11.75 6.87
N GLU A 113 14.02 -10.56 7.35
CA GLU A 113 13.89 -10.26 8.78
C GLU A 113 12.43 -10.28 9.22
N MET A 114 11.53 -9.78 8.39
CA MET A 114 10.11 -9.77 8.71
C MET A 114 9.56 -11.19 8.86
N LEU A 115 10.00 -12.12 8.01
CA LEU A 115 9.53 -13.51 8.09
C LEU A 115 9.86 -14.14 9.44
N LYS A 116 10.93 -13.71 10.08
CA LYS A 116 11.35 -14.27 11.37
C LYS A 116 10.40 -13.91 12.49
N VAL A 117 9.66 -12.80 12.35
CA VAL A 117 8.76 -12.31 13.40
C VAL A 117 7.27 -12.49 13.05
N LEU A 118 6.95 -12.97 11.87
CA LEU A 118 5.56 -13.28 11.51
C LEU A 118 5.14 -14.74 11.93
#